data_f3e41f617bc1afa99ec6514d44e2ed54
#
_entry.id   f3e41f617bc1afa99ec6514d44e2ed54
#
_cell.length_a   1.000
_cell.length_b   1.000
_cell.length_c   1.000
_cell.angle_alpha   90.00
_cell.angle_beta   90.00
_cell.angle_gamma   90.00
#
_symmetry.space_group_name_H-M   'P 1'
#
loop_
_entity.id
_entity.type
_entity.pdbx_description
1 polymer ?
#
loop_
_entity_poly.entity_id
_entity_poly.type
_entity_poly.pdbx_seq_one_letter_code
_entity_poly.pdbx_strand_id
1 'polypeptide(L)'
;MRAIEKTIGEEERRHAGQIRFAVEASLPFGESLRGAQSRERAVGWFGRLGVWDTEHNSGVLIYLLLADRRVEIVADRGIHSKVGTAAWEAICGEMQQEFARGQFERGVVIGVRAISDLLAAHYPARGGEKPNELPDKPVVL
;
A
#
# COMPACT_ATOMS: atom_id res chain seq x y z
N MET A 1 3.33 10.49 9.88
CA MET A 1 3.40 9.02 10.05
C MET A 1 2.34 8.45 10.98
N ARG A 2 2.04 9.12 12.09
CA ARG A 2 0.97 8.66 13.00
C ARG A 2 -0.42 8.61 12.34
N ALA A 3 -0.73 9.59 11.51
CA ALA A 3 -2.01 9.62 10.80
C ALA A 3 -2.14 8.45 9.83
N ILE A 4 -1.05 8.05 9.18
CA ILE A 4 -1.03 6.90 8.27
C ILE A 4 -1.25 5.62 9.05
N GLU A 5 -0.51 5.41 10.13
CA GLU A 5 -0.66 4.24 11.01
C GLU A 5 -2.09 4.13 11.56
N LYS A 6 -2.62 5.25 12.06
CA LYS A 6 -3.98 5.32 12.57
C LYS A 6 -5.00 4.95 11.50
N THR A 7 -4.86 5.51 10.29
CA THR A 7 -5.78 5.23 9.18
C THR A 7 -5.71 3.76 8.79
N ILE A 8 -4.53 3.17 8.68
CA ILE A 8 -4.38 1.74 8.40
C ILE A 8 -5.11 0.91 9.46
N GLY A 9 -4.87 1.19 10.74
CA GLY A 9 -5.51 0.47 11.83
C GLY A 9 -7.02 0.57 11.82
N GLU A 10 -7.56 1.77 11.59
CA GLU A 10 -9.01 1.99 11.50
C GLU A 10 -9.63 1.28 10.30
N GLU A 11 -8.99 1.41 9.13
CA GLU A 11 -9.51 0.84 7.90
C GLU A 11 -9.44 -0.69 7.88
N GLU A 12 -8.42 -1.28 8.49
CA GLU A 12 -8.30 -2.74 8.55
C GLU A 12 -9.41 -3.43 9.34
N ARG A 13 -10.16 -2.69 10.14
CA ARG A 13 -11.36 -3.22 10.83
C ARG A 13 -12.52 -3.48 9.86
N ARG A 14 -12.52 -2.87 8.69
CA ARG A 14 -13.59 -2.97 7.68
C ARG A 14 -13.47 -4.21 6.80
N HIS A 15 -12.33 -4.88 6.81
CA HIS A 15 -12.05 -5.99 5.91
C HIS A 15 -11.10 -7.02 6.52
N ALA A 16 -10.99 -8.16 5.88
CA ALA A 16 -10.09 -9.25 6.29
C ALA A 16 -8.70 -9.17 5.63
N GLY A 17 -8.43 -8.15 4.82
CA GLY A 17 -7.13 -7.95 4.18
C GLY A 17 -6.12 -7.26 5.09
N GLN A 18 -4.90 -7.09 4.60
CA GLN A 18 -3.79 -6.44 5.31
C GLN A 18 -3.17 -5.37 4.42
N ILE A 19 -2.90 -4.19 4.99
CA ILE A 19 -2.24 -3.08 4.29
C ILE A 19 -0.93 -2.77 4.96
N ARG A 20 0.14 -2.71 4.16
CA ARG A 20 1.47 -2.33 4.61
C ARG A 20 1.92 -1.09 3.85
N PHE A 21 2.42 -0.09 4.54
CA PHE A 21 2.99 1.12 3.94
C PHE A 21 4.49 1.17 4.19
N ALA A 22 5.26 1.42 3.12
CA ALA A 22 6.70 1.58 3.19
C ALA A 22 7.11 2.85 2.45
N VAL A 23 7.98 3.65 3.06
CA VAL A 23 8.49 4.88 2.48
C VAL A 23 10.01 4.87 2.44
N GLU A 24 10.55 5.24 1.29
CA GLU A 24 11.98 5.41 1.08
C GLU A 24 12.22 6.87 0.70
N ALA A 25 13.10 7.57 1.42
CA ALA A 25 13.33 8.99 1.20
C ALA A 25 14.01 9.26 -0.13
N SER A 26 15.10 8.53 -0.41
CA SER A 26 15.86 8.65 -1.64
C SER A 26 16.63 7.36 -1.88
N LEU A 27 17.04 7.14 -3.13
CA LEU A 27 17.88 6.00 -3.47
C LEU A 27 19.35 6.31 -3.19
N PRO A 28 20.19 5.26 -2.95
CA PRO A 28 21.63 5.46 -2.81
C PRO A 28 22.22 6.15 -4.04
N PHE A 29 23.22 7.01 -3.81
CA PHE A 29 23.97 7.71 -4.86
C PHE A 29 23.13 8.61 -5.78
N GLY A 30 21.97 9.06 -5.31
CA GLY A 30 21.11 9.95 -6.10
C GLY A 30 20.48 9.27 -7.32
N GLU A 31 20.42 7.95 -7.34
CA GLU A 31 19.74 7.22 -8.40
C GLU A 31 18.26 7.60 -8.45
N SER A 32 17.69 7.51 -9.64
CA SER A 32 16.28 7.79 -9.88
C SER A 32 15.64 6.58 -10.53
N LEU A 33 14.43 6.22 -10.08
CA LEU A 33 13.67 5.10 -10.63
C LEU A 33 12.62 5.60 -11.60
N ARG A 34 12.45 4.87 -12.68
CA ARG A 34 11.39 5.10 -13.66
C ARG A 34 10.56 3.82 -13.82
N GLY A 35 9.28 3.99 -14.06
CA GLY A 35 8.34 2.95 -14.49
C GLY A 35 8.63 1.54 -13.98
N ALA A 36 9.19 0.70 -14.86
CA ALA A 36 9.47 -0.70 -14.55
C ALA A 36 10.44 -0.89 -13.37
N GLN A 37 11.42 0.00 -13.20
CA GLN A 37 12.40 -0.08 -12.12
C GLN A 37 11.76 0.19 -10.76
N SER A 38 10.86 1.17 -10.67
CA SER A 38 10.14 1.44 -9.42
C SER A 38 9.23 0.27 -9.06
N ARG A 39 8.61 -0.36 -10.04
CA ARG A 39 7.78 -1.54 -9.85
C ARG A 39 8.59 -2.72 -9.34
N GLU A 40 9.74 -3.00 -9.94
CA GLU A 40 10.64 -4.08 -9.49
C GLU A 40 11.09 -3.88 -8.05
N ARG A 41 11.42 -2.64 -7.69
CA ARG A 41 11.85 -2.33 -6.33
C ARG A 41 10.72 -2.55 -5.32
N ALA A 42 9.51 -2.10 -5.66
CA ALA A 42 8.33 -2.32 -4.83
C ALA A 42 8.03 -3.80 -4.64
N VAL A 43 8.11 -4.60 -5.70
CA VAL A 43 7.93 -6.06 -5.62
C VAL A 43 8.99 -6.70 -4.73
N GLY A 44 10.23 -6.22 -4.81
CA GLY A 44 11.31 -6.67 -3.92
C GLY A 44 10.99 -6.42 -2.46
N TRP A 45 10.50 -5.23 -2.12
CA TRP A 45 10.08 -4.91 -0.75
C TRP A 45 8.85 -5.70 -0.30
N PHE A 46 7.91 -5.93 -1.20
CA PHE A 46 6.76 -6.80 -0.92
C PHE A 46 7.23 -8.16 -0.40
N GLY A 47 8.21 -8.75 -1.06
CA GLY A 47 8.81 -10.01 -0.63
C GLY A 47 9.54 -9.90 0.70
N ARG A 48 10.44 -8.93 0.84
CA ARG A 48 11.29 -8.75 2.03
C ARG A 48 10.49 -8.40 3.28
N LEU A 49 9.43 -7.60 3.15
CA LEU A 49 8.60 -7.21 4.28
C LEU A 49 7.54 -8.27 4.62
N GLY A 50 7.49 -9.36 3.88
CA GLY A 50 6.55 -10.45 4.16
C GLY A 50 5.10 -10.10 3.92
N VAL A 51 4.81 -9.16 3.02
CA VAL A 51 3.43 -8.75 2.70
C VAL A 51 2.64 -9.89 2.07
N TRP A 52 3.35 -10.85 1.47
CA TRP A 52 2.78 -12.08 0.91
C TRP A 52 2.29 -13.08 1.98
N ASP A 53 2.74 -12.91 3.23
CA ASP A 53 2.50 -13.89 4.31
C ASP A 53 1.18 -13.59 5.02
N THR A 54 0.08 -13.76 4.30
CA THR A 54 -1.27 -13.63 4.84
C THR A 54 -2.11 -14.84 4.47
N GLU A 55 -3.06 -15.18 5.32
CA GLU A 55 -3.89 -16.38 5.17
C GLU A 55 -4.65 -16.42 3.84
N HIS A 56 -5.15 -15.28 3.39
CA HIS A 56 -6.01 -15.19 2.21
C HIS A 56 -5.33 -14.61 0.96
N ASN A 57 -4.00 -14.46 0.97
CA ASN A 57 -3.25 -13.79 -0.09
C ASN A 57 -3.85 -12.41 -0.39
N SER A 58 -4.15 -11.66 0.68
CA SER A 58 -4.84 -10.38 0.66
C SER A 58 -3.99 -9.23 1.17
N GLY A 59 -2.67 -9.39 1.20
CA GLY A 59 -1.74 -8.34 1.56
C GLY A 59 -1.55 -7.35 0.42
N VAL A 60 -1.50 -6.06 0.76
CA VAL A 60 -1.25 -4.97 -0.19
C VAL A 60 -0.15 -4.08 0.36
N LEU A 61 0.87 -3.84 -0.44
CA LEU A 61 1.95 -2.91 -0.12
C LEU A 61 1.75 -1.60 -0.88
N ILE A 62 1.81 -0.49 -0.16
CA ILE A 62 1.98 0.84 -0.75
C ILE A 62 3.43 1.21 -0.56
N TYR A 63 4.17 1.38 -1.65
CA TYR A 63 5.57 1.81 -1.64
C TYR A 63 5.68 3.23 -2.18
N LEU A 64 6.25 4.14 -1.39
CA LEU A 64 6.45 5.54 -1.76
C LEU A 64 7.93 5.88 -1.78
N LEU A 65 8.42 6.35 -2.93
CA LEU A 65 9.75 6.94 -3.06
C LEU A 65 9.60 8.45 -3.08
N LEU A 66 9.93 9.11 -1.95
CA LEU A 66 9.67 10.54 -1.74
C LEU A 66 10.42 11.43 -2.72
N ALA A 67 11.71 11.18 -2.93
CA ALA A 67 12.55 12.03 -3.78
C ALA A 67 12.00 12.13 -5.21
N ASP A 68 11.45 11.03 -5.72
CA ASP A 68 10.91 10.97 -7.08
C ASP A 68 9.39 11.18 -7.11
N ARG A 69 8.75 11.35 -5.95
CA ARG A 69 7.29 11.46 -5.80
C ARG A 69 6.56 10.32 -6.50
N ARG A 70 7.12 9.11 -6.38
CA ARG A 70 6.64 7.94 -7.07
C ARG A 70 6.01 6.96 -6.11
N VAL A 71 4.84 6.43 -6.47
CA VAL A 71 4.14 5.42 -5.68
C VAL A 71 3.91 4.17 -6.52
N GLU A 72 4.07 3.02 -5.89
CA GLU A 72 3.70 1.73 -6.45
C GLU A 72 2.81 0.99 -5.46
N ILE A 73 1.80 0.30 -5.99
CA ILE A 73 0.95 -0.57 -5.18
C ILE A 73 1.19 -2.00 -5.65
N VAL A 74 1.58 -2.87 -4.73
CA VAL A 74 1.78 -4.28 -5.00
C VAL A 74 0.77 -5.07 -4.20
N ALA A 75 -0.13 -5.75 -4.90
CA ALA A 75 -1.19 -6.54 -4.29
C ALA A 75 -0.89 -8.04 -4.47
N ASP A 76 -1.12 -8.83 -3.43
CA ASP A 76 -0.96 -10.26 -3.52
C ASP A 76 -1.99 -10.89 -4.47
N ARG A 77 -1.73 -12.10 -4.89
CA ARG A 77 -2.51 -12.79 -5.93
C ARG A 77 -4.00 -12.91 -5.63
N GLY A 78 -4.35 -13.14 -4.37
CA GLY A 78 -5.75 -13.30 -3.97
C GLY A 78 -6.57 -12.06 -4.28
N ILE A 79 -6.11 -10.89 -3.85
CA ILE A 79 -6.83 -9.63 -4.11
C ILE A 79 -6.63 -9.15 -5.54
N HIS A 80 -5.42 -9.28 -6.10
CA HIS A 80 -5.15 -8.81 -7.45
C HIS A 80 -6.02 -9.52 -8.50
N SER A 81 -6.22 -10.83 -8.36
CA SER A 81 -7.06 -11.61 -9.29
C SER A 81 -8.52 -11.14 -9.32
N LYS A 82 -9.00 -10.57 -8.21
CA LYS A 82 -10.38 -10.07 -8.09
C LYS A 82 -10.55 -8.64 -8.56
N VAL A 83 -9.50 -7.81 -8.42
CA VAL A 83 -9.56 -6.37 -8.65
C VAL A 83 -9.06 -5.99 -10.04
N GLY A 84 -7.91 -6.53 -10.44
CA GLY A 84 -7.27 -6.20 -11.70
C GLY A 84 -6.40 -4.95 -11.66
N THR A 85 -5.55 -4.82 -12.67
CA THR A 85 -4.52 -3.77 -12.74
C THR A 85 -5.09 -2.36 -12.80
N ALA A 86 -6.18 -2.15 -13.55
CA ALA A 86 -6.74 -0.82 -13.79
C ALA A 86 -7.15 -0.11 -12.50
N ALA A 87 -7.71 -0.84 -11.54
CA ALA A 87 -8.13 -0.26 -10.26
C ALA A 87 -6.92 0.24 -9.45
N TRP A 88 -5.84 -0.53 -9.42
CA TRP A 88 -4.60 -0.11 -8.73
C TRP A 88 -3.97 1.11 -9.39
N GLU A 89 -3.96 1.16 -10.71
CA GLU A 89 -3.44 2.32 -11.46
C GLU A 89 -4.26 3.58 -11.18
N ALA A 90 -5.58 3.47 -11.09
CA ALA A 90 -6.45 4.59 -10.75
C ALA A 90 -6.14 5.15 -9.36
N ILE A 91 -5.93 4.28 -8.38
CA ILE A 91 -5.56 4.70 -7.02
C ILE A 91 -4.20 5.40 -7.03
N CYS A 92 -3.21 4.83 -7.72
CA CYS A 92 -1.91 5.48 -7.86
C CYS A 92 -2.03 6.87 -8.46
N GLY A 93 -2.87 7.05 -9.48
CA GLY A 93 -3.13 8.35 -10.09
C GLY A 93 -3.68 9.38 -9.12
N GLU A 94 -4.63 9.00 -8.28
CA GLU A 94 -5.18 9.87 -7.25
C GLU A 94 -4.12 10.28 -6.22
N MET A 95 -3.32 9.31 -5.77
CA MET A 95 -2.22 9.57 -4.84
C MET A 95 -1.19 10.53 -5.44
N GLN A 96 -0.81 10.30 -6.71
CA GLN A 96 0.16 11.13 -7.43
C GLN A 96 -0.29 12.59 -7.54
N GLN A 97 -1.58 12.85 -7.70
CA GLN A 97 -2.10 14.22 -7.72
C GLN A 97 -1.84 14.94 -6.40
N GLU A 98 -2.03 14.27 -5.27
CA GLU A 98 -1.75 14.84 -3.96
C GLU A 98 -0.25 15.03 -3.74
N PHE A 99 0.58 14.08 -4.17
CA PHE A 99 2.04 14.19 -4.07
C PHE A 99 2.58 15.37 -4.89
N ALA A 100 2.02 15.62 -6.06
CA ALA A 100 2.38 16.75 -6.90
C ALA A 100 2.12 18.09 -6.20
N ARG A 101 1.16 18.14 -5.29
CA ARG A 101 0.84 19.31 -4.46
C ARG A 101 1.64 19.35 -3.17
N GLY A 102 2.55 18.41 -2.94
CA GLY A 102 3.30 18.30 -1.69
C GLY A 102 2.50 17.71 -0.52
N GLN A 103 1.31 17.17 -0.78
CA GLN A 103 0.42 16.62 0.24
C GLN A 103 0.63 15.10 0.39
N PHE A 104 1.81 14.70 0.87
CA PHE A 104 2.19 13.28 0.92
C PHE A 104 1.31 12.46 1.88
N GLU A 105 1.11 12.94 3.09
CA GLU A 105 0.30 12.24 4.08
C GLU A 105 -1.13 12.07 3.59
N ARG A 106 -1.72 13.13 3.05
CA ARG A 106 -3.07 13.09 2.48
C ARG A 106 -3.17 12.09 1.34
N GLY A 107 -2.17 12.07 0.45
CA GLY A 107 -2.13 11.13 -0.65
C GLY A 107 -2.10 9.68 -0.19
N VAL A 108 -1.30 9.38 0.85
CA VAL A 108 -1.24 8.03 1.42
C VAL A 108 -2.56 7.66 2.09
N VAL A 109 -3.16 8.57 2.84
CA VAL A 109 -4.46 8.33 3.50
C VAL A 109 -5.55 8.04 2.45
N ILE A 110 -5.59 8.81 1.37
CA ILE A 110 -6.52 8.57 0.24
C ILE A 110 -6.28 7.17 -0.33
N GLY A 111 -5.04 6.79 -0.56
CA GLY A 111 -4.68 5.47 -1.08
C GLY A 111 -5.11 4.35 -0.16
N VAL A 112 -4.84 4.47 1.14
CA VAL A 112 -5.25 3.47 2.14
C VAL A 112 -6.76 3.28 2.13
N ARG A 113 -7.52 4.37 2.12
CA ARG A 113 -8.99 4.30 2.11
C ARG A 113 -9.53 3.66 0.84
N ALA A 114 -8.99 4.03 -0.32
CA ALA A 114 -9.40 3.44 -1.60
C ALA A 114 -9.09 1.93 -1.66
N ILE A 115 -7.92 1.52 -1.20
CA ILE A 115 -7.54 0.11 -1.09
C ILE A 115 -8.48 -0.63 -0.13
N SER A 116 -8.80 0.00 1.01
CA SER A 116 -9.73 -0.58 1.98
C SER A 116 -11.11 -0.82 1.40
N ASP A 117 -11.60 0.09 0.55
CA ASP A 117 -12.88 -0.09 -0.13
C ASP A 117 -12.87 -1.35 -1.00
N LEU A 118 -11.77 -1.58 -1.72
CA LEU A 118 -11.61 -2.78 -2.54
C LEU A 118 -11.51 -4.05 -1.69
N LEU A 119 -10.74 -3.99 -0.61
CA LEU A 119 -10.61 -5.12 0.32
C LEU A 119 -11.94 -5.43 1.01
N ALA A 120 -12.70 -4.42 1.42
CA ALA A 120 -13.99 -4.61 2.04
C ALA A 120 -15.01 -5.23 1.07
N ALA A 121 -14.93 -4.90 -0.23
CA ALA A 121 -15.80 -5.46 -1.24
C ALA A 121 -15.53 -6.95 -1.49
N HIS A 122 -14.27 -7.38 -1.44
CA HIS A 122 -13.86 -8.75 -1.75
C HIS A 122 -13.54 -9.61 -0.53
N TYR A 123 -13.13 -8.99 0.57
CA TYR A 123 -12.78 -9.65 1.84
C TYR A 123 -13.45 -8.90 2.98
N PRO A 124 -14.79 -8.90 3.09
CA PRO A 124 -15.48 -8.16 4.15
C PRO A 124 -15.10 -8.70 5.52
N ALA A 125 -15.11 -7.82 6.52
CA ALA A 125 -14.87 -8.21 7.89
C ALA A 125 -15.95 -9.21 8.34
N ARG A 126 -15.50 -10.31 8.94
CA ARG A 126 -16.38 -11.28 9.59
C ARG A 126 -16.35 -10.99 11.08
N GLY A 127 -17.46 -11.01 11.75
CA GLY A 127 -17.54 -10.71 13.20
C GLY A 127 -16.45 -11.42 14.02
N GLY A 128 -15.96 -10.76 15.06
CA GLY A 128 -14.87 -11.24 15.89
C GLY A 128 -13.56 -10.49 15.66
N GLU A 129 -12.58 -10.73 16.52
CA GLU A 129 -11.26 -10.12 16.37
C GLU A 129 -10.50 -10.74 15.22
N LYS A 130 -10.04 -9.87 14.34
CA LYS A 130 -9.15 -10.24 13.24
C LYS A 130 -7.72 -10.24 13.75
N PRO A 131 -6.93 -11.31 13.54
CA PRO A 131 -5.50 -11.24 13.85
C PRO A 131 -4.84 -10.22 12.93
N ASN A 132 -4.03 -9.34 13.50
CA ASN A 132 -3.24 -8.40 12.72
C ASN A 132 -1.96 -9.10 12.24
N GLU A 133 -2.02 -9.65 11.03
CA GLU A 133 -0.94 -10.42 10.46
C GLU A 133 0.28 -9.58 10.07
N LEU A 134 0.05 -8.31 9.72
CA LEU A 134 1.10 -7.35 9.35
C LEU A 134 1.00 -6.11 10.24
N PRO A 135 2.15 -5.53 10.66
CA PRO A 135 2.12 -4.30 11.45
C PRO A 135 1.49 -3.13 10.70
N ASP A 136 0.76 -2.27 11.43
CA ASP A 136 0.15 -1.05 10.87
C ASP A 136 1.15 0.09 10.75
N LYS A 137 2.25 0.03 11.52
CA LYS A 137 3.25 1.08 11.55
C LYS A 137 3.96 1.20 10.20
N PRO A 138 4.05 2.42 9.63
CA PRO A 138 4.81 2.65 8.41
C PRO A 138 6.26 2.20 8.55
N VAL A 139 6.80 1.62 7.47
CA VAL A 139 8.20 1.23 7.40
C VAL A 139 8.99 2.34 6.74
N VAL A 140 10.00 2.85 7.43
CA VAL A 140 10.94 3.82 6.87
C VAL A 140 12.16 3.03 6.39
N LEU A 141 12.37 3.05 5.10
CA LEU A 141 13.42 2.28 4.45
C LEU A 141 14.71 3.09 4.30
#